data_2b17ac89d6375632fab53248fb309f87
#
_entry.id   2b17ac89d6375632fab53248fb309f87
#
_cell.length_a   1.000
_cell.length_b   1.000
_cell.length_c   1.000
_cell.angle_alpha   90.00
_cell.angle_beta   90.00
_cell.angle_gamma   90.00
#
_symmetry.space_group_name_H-M   'P 1'
#
loop_
_entity.id
_entity.type
_entity.pdbx_description
1 polymer ?
#
loop_
_entity_poly.entity_id
_entity_poly.type
_entity_poly.pdbx_seq_one_letter_code
_entity_poly.pdbx_strand_id
1 'polypeptide(L)'
;PLPDYFQGKSLLPILTGESDGADHREFVRCEYFDALDPHFTGGSGTFATMHRTHRHKLCVYHGKGVGELFDLEDDPWEHVNLWNDPAHADVKNQLLAESFDAHVLLTTDVGSKRIAPM
;
A
#
# COMPACT_ATOMS: atom_id res chain seq x y z
N PRO A 1 3.98 21.84 -15.92
CA PRO A 1 3.06 20.76 -15.56
C PRO A 1 3.86 19.59 -15.00
N LEU A 2 3.33 18.94 -13.96
CA LEU A 2 3.94 17.73 -13.41
C LEU A 2 3.73 16.58 -14.41
N PRO A 3 4.70 15.66 -14.56
CA PRO A 3 4.49 14.46 -15.36
C PRO A 3 3.34 13.60 -14.84
N ASP A 4 2.59 12.95 -15.74
CA ASP A 4 1.38 12.17 -15.40
C ASP A 4 1.67 10.96 -14.51
N TYR A 5 2.92 10.49 -14.45
CA TYR A 5 3.33 9.37 -13.60
C TYR A 5 3.59 9.76 -12.13
N PHE A 6 3.46 11.03 -11.76
CA PHE A 6 3.58 11.43 -10.36
C PHE A 6 2.36 10.97 -9.55
N GLN A 7 2.62 10.17 -8.51
CA GLN A 7 1.60 9.66 -7.60
C GLN A 7 1.28 10.62 -6.46
N GLY A 8 2.07 11.68 -6.29
CA GLY A 8 1.86 12.70 -5.29
C GLY A 8 0.60 13.53 -5.59
N LYS A 9 -0.24 13.76 -4.58
CA LYS A 9 -1.35 14.72 -4.63
C LYS A 9 -1.00 15.95 -3.81
N SER A 10 -1.33 17.15 -4.32
CA SER A 10 -1.09 18.39 -3.61
C SER A 10 -1.91 18.45 -2.31
N LEU A 11 -1.27 18.80 -1.21
CA LEU A 11 -1.95 19.07 0.07
C LEU A 11 -2.47 20.53 0.15
N LEU A 12 -2.21 21.35 -0.86
CA LEU A 12 -2.57 22.77 -0.82
C LEU A 12 -4.06 23.02 -0.57
N PRO A 13 -5.00 22.28 -1.21
CA PRO A 13 -6.43 22.48 -0.93
C PRO A 13 -6.82 22.22 0.54
N ILE A 14 -6.15 21.28 1.20
CA ILE A 14 -6.36 21.01 2.64
C ILE A 14 -5.77 22.16 3.47
N LEU A 15 -4.57 22.61 3.13
CA LEU A 15 -3.89 23.67 3.87
C LEU A 15 -4.58 25.04 3.73
N THR A 16 -5.26 25.28 2.60
CA THR A 16 -6.02 26.51 2.36
C THR A 16 -7.47 26.45 2.84
N GLY A 17 -7.93 25.27 3.33
CA GLY A 17 -9.30 25.07 3.76
C GLY A 17 -10.31 24.90 2.62
N GLU A 18 -9.86 24.69 1.40
CA GLU A 18 -10.73 24.37 0.23
C GLU A 18 -11.26 22.94 0.30
N SER A 19 -10.60 22.07 1.05
CA SER A 19 -10.99 20.66 1.27
C SER A 19 -10.71 20.30 2.72
N ASP A 20 -11.55 19.47 3.31
CA ASP A 20 -11.36 18.89 4.65
C ASP A 20 -10.37 17.70 4.65
N GLY A 21 -9.99 17.23 3.45
CA GLY A 21 -9.06 16.12 3.29
C GLY A 21 -9.70 14.73 3.38
N ALA A 22 -11.00 14.62 3.68
CA ALA A 22 -11.66 13.32 3.86
C ALA A 22 -11.52 12.40 2.64
N ASP A 23 -11.65 12.96 1.43
CA ASP A 23 -11.55 12.24 0.16
C ASP A 23 -10.23 12.47 -0.58
N HIS A 24 -9.18 12.86 0.14
CA HIS A 24 -7.89 13.17 -0.50
C HIS A 24 -7.29 11.94 -1.23
N ARG A 25 -7.43 10.76 -0.66
CA ARG A 25 -6.98 9.49 -1.24
C ARG A 25 -7.92 8.35 -0.83
N GLU A 26 -8.26 7.47 -1.77
CA GLU A 26 -9.01 6.25 -1.48
C GLU A 26 -8.18 5.24 -0.69
N PHE A 27 -6.87 5.20 -0.98
CA PHE A 27 -5.91 4.34 -0.28
C PHE A 27 -4.53 4.96 -0.22
N VAL A 28 -3.71 4.44 0.67
CA VAL A 28 -2.27 4.70 0.73
C VAL A 28 -1.48 3.40 0.73
N ARG A 29 -0.26 3.45 0.20
CA ARG A 29 0.67 2.31 0.14
C ARG A 29 1.98 2.66 0.80
N CYS A 30 2.61 1.64 1.39
CA CYS A 30 3.99 1.68 1.85
C CYS A 30 4.69 0.40 1.42
N GLU A 31 5.96 0.51 1.06
CA GLU A 31 6.78 -0.61 0.60
C GLU A 31 8.10 -0.61 1.37
N TYR A 32 8.52 -1.79 1.81
CA TYR A 32 9.81 -2.02 2.40
C TYR A 32 10.46 -3.24 1.72
N PHE A 33 11.56 -3.01 1.03
CA PHE A 33 12.25 -4.04 0.27
C PHE A 33 13.71 -4.14 0.74
N ASP A 34 13.89 -4.79 1.89
CA ASP A 34 15.18 -5.12 2.49
C ASP A 34 16.19 -3.94 2.53
N ALA A 35 15.68 -2.76 2.89
CA ALA A 35 16.39 -1.48 2.79
C ALA A 35 17.39 -1.23 3.94
N LEU A 36 17.90 -2.27 4.62
CA LEU A 36 18.95 -2.11 5.62
C LEU A 36 20.31 -1.91 4.94
N ASP A 37 21.14 -1.07 5.57
CA ASP A 37 22.53 -0.86 5.17
C ASP A 37 23.28 -2.22 5.10
N PRO A 38 23.94 -2.52 3.97
CA PRO A 38 24.71 -3.76 3.81
C PRO A 38 25.80 -3.98 4.86
N HIS A 39 26.20 -2.94 5.60
CA HIS A 39 27.10 -3.07 6.76
C HIS A 39 26.43 -3.73 7.97
N PHE A 40 25.11 -3.77 8.04
CA PHE A 40 24.38 -4.63 8.96
C PHE A 40 24.25 -5.99 8.28
N THR A 41 25.05 -6.93 8.70
CA THR A 41 25.21 -8.30 8.24
C THR A 41 23.99 -8.90 7.53
N GLY A 42 23.94 -8.80 6.19
CA GLY A 42 23.06 -9.61 5.38
C GLY A 42 21.65 -9.13 5.13
N GLY A 43 21.31 -7.88 5.49
CA GLY A 43 19.96 -7.35 5.33
C GLY A 43 18.94 -7.97 6.30
N SER A 44 17.70 -7.48 6.33
CA SER A 44 16.63 -8.06 7.16
C SER A 44 15.99 -9.29 6.52
N GLY A 45 16.19 -9.52 5.23
CA GLY A 45 15.49 -10.51 4.42
C GLY A 45 13.96 -10.24 4.40
N THR A 46 13.54 -9.00 4.67
CA THR A 46 12.14 -8.64 4.75
C THR A 46 11.73 -7.84 3.52
N PHE A 47 10.72 -8.35 2.83
CA PHE A 47 10.03 -7.68 1.75
C PHE A 47 8.57 -7.54 2.18
N ALA A 48 8.12 -6.33 2.42
CA ALA A 48 6.77 -6.06 2.93
C ALA A 48 6.09 -4.96 2.16
N THR A 49 4.78 -5.11 1.99
CA THR A 49 3.92 -4.07 1.45
C THR A 49 2.76 -3.83 2.39
N MET A 50 2.34 -2.58 2.51
CA MET A 50 1.15 -2.18 3.23
C MET A 50 0.20 -1.49 2.26
N HIS A 51 -1.08 -1.87 2.33
CA HIS A 51 -2.20 -1.22 1.65
C HIS A 51 -3.23 -0.84 2.70
N ARG A 52 -3.55 0.45 2.79
CA ARG A 52 -4.51 0.97 3.75
C ARG A 52 -5.58 1.77 3.02
N THR A 53 -6.83 1.36 3.20
CA THR A 53 -8.03 2.10 2.86
C THR A 53 -8.50 2.95 4.06
N HIS A 54 -9.64 3.61 3.96
CA HIS A 54 -10.22 4.30 5.12
C HIS A 54 -10.58 3.36 6.25
N ARG A 55 -11.05 2.13 5.95
CA ARG A 55 -11.50 1.17 6.95
C ARG A 55 -10.46 0.10 7.29
N HIS A 56 -9.75 -0.44 6.31
CA HIS A 56 -8.89 -1.59 6.53
C HIS A 56 -7.42 -1.28 6.28
N LYS A 57 -6.56 -1.99 6.99
CA LYS A 57 -5.13 -2.00 6.75
C LYS A 57 -4.65 -3.44 6.56
N LEU A 58 -4.02 -3.69 5.43
CA LEU A 58 -3.40 -4.96 5.07
C LEU A 58 -1.89 -4.79 5.01
N CYS A 59 -1.15 -5.65 5.72
CA CYS A 59 0.31 -5.78 5.55
C CYS A 59 0.63 -7.20 5.09
N VAL A 60 1.50 -7.32 4.09
CA VAL A 60 1.93 -8.61 3.53
C VAL A 60 3.44 -8.73 3.67
N TYR A 61 3.91 -9.81 4.30
CA TYR A 61 5.34 -10.16 4.36
C TYR A 61 5.61 -11.19 3.28
N HIS A 62 6.14 -10.72 2.14
CA HIS A 62 6.31 -11.52 0.93
C HIS A 62 7.26 -12.69 1.13
N GLY A 63 6.85 -13.86 0.63
CA GLY A 63 7.63 -15.11 0.77
C GLY A 63 7.60 -15.75 2.16
N LYS A 64 6.93 -15.13 3.14
CA LYS A 64 6.88 -15.63 4.52
C LYS A 64 5.55 -16.35 4.85
N GLY A 65 4.51 -16.20 4.03
CA GLY A 65 3.18 -16.79 4.29
C GLY A 65 2.42 -16.15 5.46
N VAL A 66 2.86 -15.00 5.94
CA VAL A 66 2.26 -14.26 7.05
C VAL A 66 1.92 -12.83 6.64
N GLY A 67 0.99 -12.22 7.38
CA GLY A 67 0.59 -10.84 7.18
C GLY A 67 -0.21 -10.30 8.37
N GLU A 68 -0.72 -9.11 8.18
CA GLU A 68 -1.57 -8.44 9.15
C GLU A 68 -2.79 -7.87 8.43
N LEU A 69 -3.95 -8.00 9.04
CA LEU A 69 -5.19 -7.37 8.62
C LEU A 69 -5.86 -6.75 9.84
N PHE A 70 -6.22 -5.49 9.70
CA PHE A 70 -6.92 -4.74 10.76
C PHE A 70 -8.16 -4.06 10.19
N ASP A 71 -9.25 -4.06 10.95
CA ASP A 71 -10.42 -3.22 10.73
C ASP A 71 -10.28 -1.96 11.60
N LEU A 72 -9.93 -0.85 10.99
CA LEU A 72 -9.62 0.39 11.70
C LEU A 72 -10.87 1.13 12.22
N GLU A 73 -12.07 0.72 11.78
CA GLU A 73 -13.32 1.23 12.32
C GLU A 73 -13.63 0.61 13.69
N ASP A 74 -13.45 -0.72 13.80
CA ASP A 74 -13.72 -1.46 15.03
C ASP A 74 -12.50 -1.49 15.96
N ASP A 75 -11.29 -1.48 15.40
CA ASP A 75 -10.01 -1.54 16.12
C ASP A 75 -9.01 -0.49 15.58
N PRO A 76 -9.23 0.80 15.89
CA PRO A 76 -8.35 1.89 15.41
C PRO A 76 -6.91 1.82 15.95
N TRP A 77 -6.68 1.00 16.98
CA TRP A 77 -5.37 0.81 17.61
C TRP A 77 -4.64 -0.45 17.16
N GLU A 78 -5.25 -1.21 16.25
CA GLU A 78 -4.61 -2.39 15.63
C GLU A 78 -4.18 -3.48 16.65
N HIS A 79 -5.03 -3.72 17.67
CA HIS A 79 -4.73 -4.71 18.70
C HIS A 79 -5.00 -6.15 18.25
N VAL A 80 -5.92 -6.36 17.29
CA VAL A 80 -6.40 -7.67 16.87
C VAL A 80 -6.07 -7.93 15.42
N ASN A 81 -5.07 -8.79 15.15
CA ASN A 81 -4.72 -9.18 13.79
C ASN A 81 -5.72 -10.21 13.23
N LEU A 82 -6.48 -9.81 12.23
CA LEU A 82 -7.52 -10.60 11.56
C LEU A 82 -6.99 -11.46 10.39
N TRP A 83 -5.69 -11.48 10.14
CA TRP A 83 -5.09 -12.16 8.98
C TRP A 83 -5.51 -13.62 8.83
N ASN A 84 -5.63 -14.35 9.93
CA ASN A 84 -6.01 -15.76 9.97
C ASN A 84 -7.47 -15.98 10.37
N ASP A 85 -8.26 -14.93 10.54
CA ASP A 85 -9.66 -15.05 10.89
C ASP A 85 -10.49 -15.46 9.65
N PRO A 86 -11.16 -16.63 9.66
CA PRO A 86 -11.98 -17.09 8.55
C PRO A 86 -13.15 -16.14 8.22
N ALA A 87 -13.67 -15.41 9.20
CA ALA A 87 -14.76 -14.46 9.00
C ALA A 87 -14.34 -13.26 8.13
N HIS A 88 -13.03 -12.97 8.07
CA HIS A 88 -12.46 -11.86 7.31
C HIS A 88 -11.71 -12.31 6.04
N ALA A 89 -11.89 -13.59 5.63
CA ALA A 89 -11.18 -14.15 4.47
C ALA A 89 -11.52 -13.41 3.16
N ASP A 90 -12.78 -13.06 2.96
CA ASP A 90 -13.23 -12.37 1.74
C ASP A 90 -12.65 -10.95 1.67
N VAL A 91 -12.69 -10.21 2.78
CA VAL A 91 -12.08 -8.86 2.89
C VAL A 91 -10.59 -8.93 2.62
N LYS A 92 -9.90 -9.90 3.22
CA LYS A 92 -8.46 -10.12 2.97
C LYS A 92 -8.17 -10.35 1.50
N ASN A 93 -8.92 -11.24 0.83
CA ASN A 93 -8.72 -11.57 -0.58
C ASN A 93 -9.00 -10.36 -1.48
N GLN A 94 -10.04 -9.58 -1.18
CA GLN A 94 -10.31 -8.34 -1.89
C GLN A 94 -9.16 -7.35 -1.77
N LEU A 95 -8.68 -7.07 -0.55
CA LEU A 95 -7.58 -6.15 -0.31
C LEU A 95 -6.25 -6.62 -0.92
N LEU A 96 -6.01 -7.94 -0.99
CA LEU A 96 -4.86 -8.49 -1.71
C LEU A 96 -4.93 -8.20 -3.20
N ALA A 97 -6.10 -8.37 -3.83
CA ALA A 97 -6.31 -8.04 -5.23
C ALA A 97 -6.13 -6.54 -5.49
N GLU A 98 -6.78 -5.69 -4.69
CA GLU A 98 -6.65 -4.22 -4.78
C GLU A 98 -5.20 -3.75 -4.61
N SER A 99 -4.48 -4.33 -3.64
CA SER A 99 -3.06 -4.02 -3.41
C SER A 99 -2.19 -4.42 -4.60
N PHE A 100 -2.46 -5.56 -5.21
CA PHE A 100 -1.73 -6.03 -6.39
C PHE A 100 -2.02 -5.15 -7.61
N ASP A 101 -3.30 -4.83 -7.87
CA ASP A 101 -3.69 -3.92 -8.95
C ASP A 101 -3.06 -2.54 -8.79
N ALA A 102 -3.12 -1.98 -7.58
CA ALA A 102 -2.48 -0.72 -7.28
C ALA A 102 -0.95 -0.77 -7.52
N HIS A 103 -0.29 -1.88 -7.15
CA HIS A 103 1.13 -2.06 -7.44
C HIS A 103 1.40 -2.07 -8.94
N VAL A 104 0.69 -2.87 -9.70
CA VAL A 104 0.89 -2.99 -11.16
C VAL A 104 0.59 -1.68 -11.86
N LEU A 105 -0.55 -1.06 -11.58
CA LEU A 105 -1.00 0.15 -12.28
C LEU A 105 -0.16 1.38 -11.95
N LEU A 106 0.28 1.53 -10.69
CA LEU A 106 1.05 2.69 -10.26
C LEU A 106 2.55 2.58 -10.55
N THR A 107 3.10 1.37 -10.60
CA THR A 107 4.54 1.18 -10.80
C THR A 107 4.93 0.96 -12.25
N THR A 108 4.00 0.58 -13.12
CA THR A 108 4.29 0.31 -14.54
C THR A 108 4.09 1.52 -15.45
N ASP A 109 3.42 2.58 -14.98
CA ASP A 109 3.18 3.79 -15.77
C ASP A 109 4.34 4.81 -15.60
N VAL A 110 5.52 4.39 -15.98
CA VAL A 110 6.75 5.20 -15.93
C VAL A 110 7.09 5.79 -17.31
N GLY A 111 6.27 6.74 -17.77
CA GLY A 111 6.52 7.45 -19.03
C GLY A 111 6.22 6.64 -20.30
N SER A 112 6.75 7.07 -21.45
CA SER A 112 6.46 6.45 -22.73
C SER A 112 6.89 4.98 -22.76
N LYS A 113 5.93 4.08 -22.99
CA LYS A 113 6.18 2.64 -23.15
C LYS A 113 7.16 2.42 -24.30
N ARG A 114 8.31 1.84 -24.01
CA ARG A 114 9.21 1.34 -25.04
C ARG A 114 8.65 0.04 -25.58
N ILE A 115 8.07 0.10 -26.77
CA ILE A 115 7.74 -1.11 -27.52
C ILE A 115 9.06 -1.64 -28.06
N ALA A 116 9.45 -2.85 -27.69
CA ALA A 116 10.58 -3.52 -28.31
C ALA A 116 10.28 -3.68 -29.81
N PRO A 117 11.19 -3.28 -30.72
CA PRO A 117 11.00 -3.57 -32.13
C PRO A 117 10.93 -5.11 -32.28
N MET A 118 9.85 -5.60 -32.90
CA MET A 118 9.75 -6.99 -33.31
C MET A 118 10.62 -7.22 -34.54
#